data_a328228371629d7b4ba93136e7c73980
#
_entry.id   a328228371629d7b4ba93136e7c73980
#
_cell.length_a   1.000
_cell.length_b   1.000
_cell.length_c   1.000
_cell.angle_alpha   90.00
_cell.angle_beta   90.00
_cell.angle_gamma   90.00
#
_symmetry.space_group_name_H-M   'P 1'
#
loop_
_entity.id
_entity.type
_entity.pdbx_description
1 polymer ?
#
loop_
_entity_poly.entity_id
_entity_poly.type
_entity_poly.pdbx_seq_one_letter_code
_entity_poly.pdbx_strand_id
1 'polypeptide(L)'
;MSQWAEIHRISGAAMKDVIIRLWPSEPIPSSYFGLVRRLVDAVPHIDAVKRPACIEGARMAFSRVKTFWGKMKAIDVAAKSPPKGKDRPEPEHYFEDVLEAACFIEGQCSKDTMFE
;
A
#
# COMPACT_ATOMS: atom_id res chain seq x y z
N MET A 1 -33.82 -23.30 -3.91
CA MET A 1 -33.28 -21.93 -4.01
C MET A 1 -32.74 -21.73 -5.42
N SER A 2 -33.02 -20.58 -6.02
CA SER A 2 -32.59 -20.34 -7.39
C SER A 2 -31.08 -20.06 -7.44
N GLN A 3 -30.45 -20.33 -8.59
CA GLN A 3 -29.06 -19.99 -8.84
C GLN A 3 -28.83 -18.47 -8.72
N TRP A 4 -29.82 -17.68 -9.11
CA TRP A 4 -29.76 -16.23 -8.98
C TRP A 4 -29.63 -15.77 -7.52
N ALA A 5 -30.42 -16.39 -6.62
CA ALA A 5 -30.34 -16.05 -5.19
C ALA A 5 -28.98 -16.40 -4.62
N GLU A 6 -28.41 -17.53 -5.02
CA GLU A 6 -27.09 -17.97 -4.55
C GLU A 6 -25.97 -17.05 -5.09
N ILE A 7 -26.02 -16.71 -6.37
CA ILE A 7 -25.06 -15.78 -6.97
C ILE A 7 -25.14 -14.40 -6.29
N HIS A 8 -26.34 -13.92 -6.04
CA HIS A 8 -26.56 -12.64 -5.37
C HIS A 8 -25.97 -12.64 -3.95
N ARG A 9 -26.16 -13.73 -3.21
CA ARG A 9 -25.63 -13.87 -1.86
C ARG A 9 -24.11 -13.90 -1.86
N ILE A 10 -23.50 -14.70 -2.74
CA ILE A 10 -22.04 -14.85 -2.82
C ILE A 10 -21.39 -13.55 -3.27
N SER A 11 -21.91 -12.92 -4.32
CA SER A 11 -21.36 -11.68 -4.84
C SER A 11 -21.50 -10.52 -3.83
N GLY A 12 -22.62 -10.45 -3.11
CA GLY A 12 -22.81 -9.46 -2.08
C GLY A 12 -21.78 -9.60 -0.95
N ALA A 13 -21.53 -10.82 -0.51
CA ALA A 13 -20.52 -11.09 0.52
C ALA A 13 -19.12 -10.72 0.04
N ALA A 14 -18.78 -11.08 -1.20
CA ALA A 14 -17.47 -10.76 -1.78
C ALA A 14 -17.27 -9.25 -1.90
N MET A 15 -18.30 -8.52 -2.34
CA MET A 15 -18.24 -7.07 -2.44
C MET A 15 -18.03 -6.41 -1.08
N LYS A 16 -18.73 -6.89 -0.04
CA LYS A 16 -18.54 -6.38 1.33
C LYS A 16 -17.12 -6.58 1.82
N ASP A 17 -16.53 -7.75 1.56
CA ASP A 17 -15.15 -8.04 1.95
C ASP A 17 -14.15 -7.08 1.30
N VAL A 18 -14.32 -6.78 0.02
CA VAL A 18 -13.46 -5.83 -0.70
C VAL A 18 -13.65 -4.42 -0.16
N ILE A 19 -14.91 -3.99 -0.01
CA ILE A 19 -15.25 -2.63 0.42
C ILE A 19 -14.71 -2.35 1.82
N ILE A 20 -14.81 -3.31 2.73
CA ILE A 20 -14.34 -3.13 4.11
C ILE A 20 -12.82 -2.89 4.15
N ARG A 21 -12.07 -3.51 3.24
CA ARG A 21 -10.63 -3.34 3.16
C ARG A 21 -10.22 -2.03 2.50
N LEU A 22 -11.00 -1.57 1.52
CA LEU A 22 -10.70 -0.32 0.82
C LEU A 22 -11.15 0.92 1.58
N TRP A 23 -12.22 0.81 2.38
CA TRP A 23 -12.77 1.92 3.16
C TRP A 23 -13.07 1.46 4.59
N PRO A 24 -12.03 1.14 5.40
CA PRO A 24 -12.26 0.59 6.74
C PRO A 24 -12.95 1.55 7.70
N SER A 25 -12.83 2.85 7.47
CA SER A 25 -13.41 3.88 8.34
C SER A 25 -14.83 4.28 7.96
N GLU A 26 -15.35 3.77 6.83
CA GLU A 26 -16.67 4.14 6.34
C GLU A 26 -17.67 3.00 6.55
N PRO A 27 -18.96 3.34 6.78
CA PRO A 27 -19.99 2.32 6.92
C PRO A 27 -20.19 1.57 5.61
N ILE A 28 -20.47 0.25 5.72
CA ILE A 28 -20.72 -0.59 4.56
C ILE A 28 -22.13 -0.29 4.02
N PRO A 29 -22.30 -0.09 2.71
CA PRO A 29 -23.66 0.07 2.16
C PRO A 29 -24.56 -1.13 2.48
N SER A 30 -25.80 -0.86 2.83
CA SER A 30 -26.76 -1.88 3.24
C SER A 30 -27.45 -2.58 2.07
N SER A 31 -27.47 -1.95 0.89
CA SER A 31 -28.13 -2.49 -0.29
C SER A 31 -27.13 -3.05 -1.28
N TYR A 32 -27.57 -4.03 -2.07
CA TYR A 32 -26.76 -4.58 -3.15
C TYR A 32 -26.34 -3.50 -4.14
N PHE A 33 -27.29 -2.62 -4.51
CA PHE A 33 -27.02 -1.50 -5.40
C PHE A 33 -25.94 -0.58 -4.83
N GLY A 34 -26.00 -0.30 -3.52
CA GLY A 34 -24.98 0.50 -2.85
C GLY A 34 -23.59 -0.13 -2.89
N LEU A 35 -23.52 -1.46 -2.76
CA LEU A 35 -22.26 -2.20 -2.87
C LEU A 35 -21.67 -2.06 -4.29
N VAL A 36 -22.50 -2.23 -5.32
CA VAL A 36 -22.07 -2.09 -6.71
C VAL A 36 -21.59 -0.66 -6.98
N ARG A 37 -22.34 0.34 -6.50
CA ARG A 37 -21.96 1.75 -6.64
C ARG A 37 -20.60 2.03 -6.00
N ARG A 38 -20.36 1.50 -4.81
CA ARG A 38 -19.08 1.69 -4.13
C ARG A 38 -17.94 1.07 -4.92
N LEU A 39 -18.14 -0.10 -5.53
CA LEU A 39 -17.11 -0.77 -6.34
C LEU A 39 -16.78 0.00 -7.62
N VAL A 40 -17.72 0.77 -8.17
CA VAL A 40 -17.41 1.64 -9.31
C VAL A 40 -16.31 2.64 -8.94
N ASP A 41 -16.29 3.08 -7.69
CA ASP A 41 -15.29 4.01 -7.18
C ASP A 41 -14.00 3.33 -6.73
N ALA A 42 -13.93 1.99 -6.77
CA ALA A 42 -12.80 1.24 -6.24
C ALA A 42 -11.50 1.48 -7.01
N VAL A 43 -11.57 1.55 -8.35
CA VAL A 43 -10.37 1.68 -9.18
C VAL A 43 -9.58 2.97 -8.85
N PRO A 44 -10.20 4.17 -8.89
CA PRO A 44 -9.46 5.37 -8.49
C PRO A 44 -9.07 5.36 -7.02
N HIS A 45 -9.85 4.71 -6.16
CA HIS A 45 -9.52 4.60 -4.74
C HIS A 45 -8.30 3.72 -4.50
N ILE A 46 -8.16 2.62 -5.26
CA ILE A 46 -6.98 1.76 -5.18
C ILE A 46 -5.72 2.57 -5.50
N ASP A 47 -5.74 3.40 -6.53
CA ASP A 47 -4.62 4.27 -6.84
C ASP A 47 -4.32 5.25 -5.70
N ALA A 48 -5.37 5.77 -5.06
CA ALA A 48 -5.22 6.67 -3.92
C ALA A 48 -4.57 5.99 -2.71
N VAL A 49 -4.85 4.69 -2.46
CA VAL A 49 -4.25 3.99 -1.32
C VAL A 49 -2.84 3.49 -1.60
N LYS A 50 -2.45 3.31 -2.85
CA LYS A 50 -1.08 2.92 -3.21
C LYS A 50 -0.06 3.95 -2.76
N ARG A 51 -0.37 5.22 -2.92
CA ARG A 51 0.54 6.31 -2.56
C ARG A 51 0.88 6.31 -1.07
N PRO A 52 -0.10 6.34 -0.14
CA PRO A 52 0.23 6.29 1.28
C PRO A 52 0.91 4.97 1.68
N ALA A 53 0.60 3.86 1.04
CA ALA A 53 1.28 2.59 1.28
C ALA A 53 2.77 2.68 0.92
N CYS A 54 3.10 3.25 -0.24
CA CYS A 54 4.49 3.47 -0.65
C CYS A 54 5.22 4.41 0.32
N ILE A 55 4.56 5.49 0.73
CA ILE A 55 5.13 6.44 1.68
C ILE A 55 5.41 5.75 3.02
N GLU A 56 4.48 4.94 3.53
CA GLU A 56 4.65 4.21 4.78
C GLU A 56 5.85 3.27 4.72
N GLY A 57 5.97 2.51 3.64
CA GLY A 57 7.11 1.60 3.45
C GLY A 57 8.44 2.35 3.40
N ALA A 58 8.50 3.43 2.64
CA ALA A 58 9.70 4.25 2.53
C ALA A 58 10.04 4.92 3.87
N ARG A 59 9.04 5.45 4.58
CA ARG A 59 9.23 6.05 5.91
C ARG A 59 9.84 5.04 6.88
N MET A 60 9.28 3.83 6.92
CA MET A 60 9.79 2.77 7.80
C MET A 60 11.24 2.42 7.43
N ALA A 61 11.52 2.25 6.14
CA ALA A 61 12.87 1.90 5.69
C ALA A 61 13.89 2.99 6.06
N PHE A 62 13.60 4.25 5.75
CA PHE A 62 14.49 5.36 6.09
C PHE A 62 14.65 5.52 7.60
N SER A 63 13.58 5.32 8.37
CA SER A 63 13.63 5.39 9.83
C SER A 63 14.54 4.31 10.40
N ARG A 64 14.46 3.10 9.86
CA ARG A 64 15.35 2.00 10.27
C ARG A 64 16.80 2.32 9.95
N VAL A 65 17.08 2.86 8.78
CA VAL A 65 18.44 3.27 8.42
C VAL A 65 18.96 4.30 9.41
N LYS A 66 18.13 5.27 9.81
CA LYS A 66 18.53 6.30 10.77
C LYS A 66 18.80 5.75 12.17
N THR A 67 18.24 4.61 12.55
CA THR A 67 18.59 3.99 13.85
C THR A 67 20.02 3.47 13.85
N PHE A 68 20.57 3.15 12.68
CA PHE A 68 21.97 2.70 12.56
C PHE A 68 22.93 3.85 12.23
N TRP A 69 22.46 4.80 11.44
CA TRP A 69 23.25 5.95 11.00
C TRP A 69 22.46 7.24 11.19
N GLY A 70 22.45 7.74 12.42
CA GLY A 70 21.64 8.90 12.81
C GLY A 70 21.96 10.18 12.03
N LYS A 71 23.16 10.30 11.46
CA LYS A 71 23.58 11.47 10.68
C LYS A 71 23.12 11.41 9.24
N MET A 72 22.59 10.28 8.78
CA MET A 72 22.08 10.16 7.42
C MET A 72 20.93 11.14 7.19
N LYS A 73 20.99 11.88 6.09
CA LYS A 73 19.93 12.81 5.69
C LYS A 73 19.09 12.13 4.61
N ALA A 74 17.91 11.67 4.98
CA ALA A 74 17.05 10.91 4.08
C ALA A 74 16.68 11.69 2.82
N ILE A 75 16.45 13.00 2.96
CA ILE A 75 16.11 13.84 1.80
C ILE A 75 17.26 13.89 0.78
N ASP A 76 18.49 13.88 1.24
CA ASP A 76 19.65 13.87 0.35
C ASP A 76 19.74 12.54 -0.39
N VAL A 77 19.53 11.43 0.31
CA VAL A 77 19.54 10.10 -0.29
C VAL A 77 18.43 9.97 -1.33
N ALA A 78 17.24 10.50 -1.04
CA ALA A 78 16.08 10.37 -1.91
C ALA A 78 16.13 11.28 -3.13
N ALA A 79 16.70 12.48 -2.99
CA ALA A 79 16.57 13.53 -4.01
C ALA A 79 17.87 13.88 -4.72
N LYS A 80 19.02 13.51 -4.16
CA LYS A 80 20.31 13.89 -4.75
C LYS A 80 20.98 12.71 -5.44
N SER A 81 21.77 13.02 -6.46
CA SER A 81 22.63 12.03 -7.10
C SER A 81 23.78 11.64 -6.18
N PRO A 82 24.37 10.44 -6.35
CA PRO A 82 25.57 10.04 -5.61
C PRO A 82 26.70 11.07 -5.77
N PRO A 83 27.65 11.14 -4.80
CA PRO A 83 28.76 12.07 -4.88
C PRO A 83 29.57 11.93 -6.17
N LYS A 84 30.04 13.05 -6.70
CA LYS A 84 30.87 13.07 -7.91
C LYS A 84 32.13 12.23 -7.73
N GLY A 85 32.55 11.58 -8.84
CA GLY A 85 33.76 10.76 -8.84
C GLY A 85 33.55 9.32 -8.42
N LYS A 86 32.32 8.93 -8.09
CA LYS A 86 31.98 7.53 -7.81
C LYS A 86 31.02 7.02 -8.88
N ASP A 87 31.46 6.01 -9.62
CA ASP A 87 30.59 5.28 -10.53
C ASP A 87 29.64 4.44 -9.71
N ARG A 88 28.37 4.84 -9.67
CA ARG A 88 27.35 4.10 -8.93
C ARG A 88 26.23 3.70 -9.87
N PRO A 89 25.82 2.43 -9.83
CA PRO A 89 24.68 1.99 -10.64
C PRO A 89 23.39 2.66 -10.20
N GLU A 90 22.38 2.60 -11.07
CA GLU A 90 21.03 3.06 -10.74
C GLU A 90 20.47 2.25 -9.59
N PRO A 91 19.50 2.79 -8.80
CA PRO A 91 18.93 2.06 -7.67
C PRO A 91 18.38 0.68 -8.02
N GLU A 92 17.84 0.51 -9.22
CA GLU A 92 17.28 -0.76 -9.69
C GLU A 92 18.31 -1.89 -9.69
N HIS A 93 19.57 -1.55 -9.81
CA HIS A 93 20.67 -2.52 -9.75
C HIS A 93 20.70 -3.30 -8.44
N TYR A 94 20.21 -2.70 -7.37
CA TYR A 94 20.24 -3.28 -6.03
C TYR A 94 18.91 -3.90 -5.59
N PHE A 95 17.91 -3.95 -6.46
CA PHE A 95 16.55 -4.42 -6.07
C PHE A 95 16.58 -5.84 -5.50
N GLU A 96 17.34 -6.75 -6.10
CA GLU A 96 17.43 -8.13 -5.60
C GLU A 96 18.16 -8.20 -4.27
N ASP A 97 19.23 -7.42 -4.11
CA ASP A 97 20.02 -7.38 -2.87
C ASP A 97 19.18 -6.96 -1.67
N VAL A 98 18.24 -6.03 -1.87
CA VAL A 98 17.45 -5.47 -0.76
C VAL A 98 16.08 -6.11 -0.62
N LEU A 99 15.73 -7.08 -1.48
CA LEU A 99 14.39 -7.66 -1.51
C LEU A 99 13.99 -8.28 -0.17
N GLU A 100 14.86 -9.10 0.42
CA GLU A 100 14.59 -9.74 1.70
C GLU A 100 14.37 -8.71 2.80
N ALA A 101 15.24 -7.68 2.85
CA ALA A 101 15.09 -6.59 3.81
C ALA A 101 13.80 -5.82 3.59
N ALA A 102 13.43 -5.59 2.33
CA ALA A 102 12.15 -4.92 2.01
C ALA A 102 10.95 -5.72 2.51
N CYS A 103 11.00 -7.06 2.42
CA CYS A 103 9.95 -7.91 2.97
C CYS A 103 9.84 -7.79 4.49
N PHE A 104 10.95 -7.69 5.20
CA PHE A 104 10.94 -7.43 6.64
C PHE A 104 10.33 -6.08 6.98
N ILE A 105 10.63 -5.05 6.18
CA ILE A 105 10.06 -3.71 6.37
C ILE A 105 8.54 -3.74 6.14
N GLU A 106 8.07 -4.47 5.12
CA GLU A 106 6.63 -4.61 4.85
C GLU A 106 5.90 -5.15 6.09
N GLY A 107 6.47 -6.17 6.74
CA GLY A 107 5.88 -6.75 7.96
C GLY A 107 5.82 -5.79 9.14
N GLN A 108 6.61 -4.71 9.14
CA GLN A 108 6.63 -3.71 10.21
C GLN A 108 5.72 -2.52 9.94
N CYS A 109 5.18 -2.39 8.72
CA CYS A 109 4.30 -1.29 8.36
C CYS A 109 2.90 -1.52 8.93
N SER A 110 2.25 -0.43 9.38
CA SER A 110 0.85 -0.50 9.78
C SER A 110 -0.02 -0.59 8.55
N LYS A 111 -0.78 -1.67 8.45
CA LYS A 111 -1.68 -1.89 7.30
C LYS A 111 -3.00 -1.12 7.45
N ASP A 112 -3.33 -0.73 8.65
CA ASP A 112 -4.60 -0.04 8.93
C ASP A 112 -4.54 1.45 8.59
N THR A 113 -3.41 2.09 8.84
CA THR A 113 -3.25 3.52 8.58
C THR A 113 -3.20 3.88 7.10
N MET A 114 -2.97 2.90 6.24
CA MET A 114 -2.89 3.14 4.79
C MET A 114 -4.21 3.52 4.15
N PHE A 115 -5.32 3.25 4.83
CA PHE A 115 -6.67 3.45 4.29
C PHE A 115 -7.44 4.58 4.96
N GLU A 116 -6.83 5.27 5.87
CA GLU A 116 -7.45 6.40 6.56
C GLU A 116 -7.43 7.69 5.76
#